data_970e8aa58a073dd6e629d3206ddc8ca5
#
_entry.id   970e8aa58a073dd6e629d3206ddc8ca5
#
_cell.length_a   1.000
_cell.length_b   1.000
_cell.length_c   1.000
_cell.angle_alpha   90.00
_cell.angle_beta   90.00
_cell.angle_gamma   90.00
#
_symmetry.space_group_name_H-M   'P 1'
#
loop_
_entity.id
_entity.type
_entity.pdbx_description
1 polymer ?
#
loop_
_entity_poly.entity_id
_entity_poly.type
_entity_poly.pdbx_seq_one_letter_code
_entity_poly.pdbx_strand_id
1 'polypeptide(L)'
;SDVYKRQEVENKNSFWKDSVNFHAFDHICCMSYTYRPAIIKDSILYFSQSLLKYPRKKDEWDKIPIFAYADLHKKKLGWTELRYPSIFNKDEIDYILYDPEISYTYTGKEVVVSLGQYDSIFVSSDFKHKKAYNAKSHYLPHVRPVSQNLQIDLFKTIHDRGLQPHYHHLMYDKYRKVFYRFALMPDDNIKPFSNNPHQSFSIIILNKDYEIIGETKFPGNTYAHHLCFVGKKGLYISENNENNPQFDENKLVFRCFTLQGRKK
;
A
#
# COMPACT_ATOMS: atom_id res chain seq x y z
N SER A 1 9.57 7.52 -36.32
CA SER A 1 9.85 6.64 -35.18
C SER A 1 8.57 6.29 -34.44
N ASP A 2 8.03 5.14 -34.76
CA ASP A 2 6.73 4.64 -34.27
C ASP A 2 6.88 3.81 -33.00
N VAL A 3 7.32 4.41 -31.90
CA VAL A 3 7.74 3.58 -30.78
C VAL A 3 6.64 3.24 -29.79
N TYR A 4 5.48 3.91 -29.78
CA TYR A 4 4.42 3.58 -28.82
C TYR A 4 3.02 3.69 -29.42
N LYS A 5 2.59 2.67 -30.14
CA LYS A 5 1.16 2.43 -30.27
C LYS A 5 0.68 1.96 -28.88
N ARG A 6 0.07 2.86 -28.12
CA ARG A 6 -0.70 2.46 -26.93
C ARG A 6 -1.82 1.52 -27.41
N GLN A 7 -1.73 0.26 -27.06
CA GLN A 7 -2.87 -0.63 -27.21
C GLN A 7 -3.97 -0.10 -26.29
N GLU A 8 -5.08 0.29 -26.85
CA GLU A 8 -6.27 0.61 -26.07
C GLU A 8 -6.84 -0.70 -25.55
N VAL A 9 -6.76 -0.89 -24.26
CA VAL A 9 -7.22 -2.09 -23.57
C VAL A 9 -8.71 -1.95 -23.20
N GLU A 10 -9.18 -0.70 -23.10
CA GLU A 10 -10.58 -0.33 -22.90
C GLU A 10 -11.03 0.72 -23.92
N ASN A 11 -12.30 0.69 -24.27
CA ASN A 11 -12.88 1.68 -25.18
C ASN A 11 -13.00 3.04 -24.48
N LYS A 12 -12.07 3.96 -24.75
CA LYS A 12 -12.03 5.31 -24.17
C LYS A 12 -13.34 6.10 -24.32
N ASN A 13 -14.17 5.76 -25.30
CA ASN A 13 -15.40 6.49 -25.55
C ASN A 13 -16.46 6.28 -24.45
N SER A 14 -16.38 5.18 -23.67
CA SER A 14 -17.27 4.96 -22.54
C SER A 14 -16.85 5.75 -21.30
N PHE A 15 -15.56 6.00 -21.13
CA PHE A 15 -15.00 6.68 -19.95
C PHE A 15 -15.46 8.15 -19.82
N TRP A 16 -15.58 8.86 -20.93
CA TRP A 16 -15.90 10.31 -20.92
C TRP A 16 -17.36 10.64 -21.17
N LYS A 17 -18.16 9.69 -21.67
CA LYS A 17 -19.55 9.96 -22.06
C LYS A 17 -20.54 9.96 -20.90
N ASP A 18 -20.21 9.34 -19.76
CA ASP A 18 -21.17 9.20 -18.66
C ASP A 18 -20.56 9.56 -17.29
N SER A 19 -20.09 10.81 -17.17
CA SER A 19 -19.54 11.31 -15.91
C SER A 19 -20.56 11.37 -14.76
N VAL A 20 -21.85 11.30 -15.06
CA VAL A 20 -22.94 11.38 -14.08
C VAL A 20 -23.23 10.00 -13.45
N ASN A 21 -23.17 8.93 -14.25
CA ASN A 21 -23.43 7.56 -13.81
C ASN A 21 -22.14 6.72 -13.62
N PHE A 22 -21.00 7.39 -13.59
CA PHE A 22 -19.72 6.74 -13.42
C PHE A 22 -19.61 6.05 -12.03
N HIS A 23 -19.54 4.74 -12.02
CA HIS A 23 -19.20 3.96 -10.84
C HIS A 23 -17.71 3.70 -10.79
N ALA A 24 -17.08 3.94 -9.62
CA ALA A 24 -15.63 3.86 -9.44
C ALA A 24 -15.01 2.50 -9.77
N PHE A 25 -15.82 1.46 -9.82
CA PHE A 25 -15.42 0.08 -10.09
C PHE A 25 -15.88 -0.44 -11.47
N ASP A 26 -16.47 0.40 -12.30
CA ASP A 26 -16.87 0.01 -13.66
C ASP A 26 -15.67 0.03 -14.61
N HIS A 27 -14.59 0.69 -14.22
CA HIS A 27 -13.39 0.85 -15.03
C HIS A 27 -12.14 0.34 -14.31
N ILE A 28 -11.30 -0.37 -15.04
CA ILE A 28 -10.00 -0.81 -14.56
C ILE A 28 -9.03 0.36 -14.64
N CYS A 29 -8.68 0.89 -13.49
CA CYS A 29 -7.63 1.88 -13.33
C CYS A 29 -6.53 1.33 -12.44
N CYS A 30 -5.36 1.13 -12.98
CA CYS A 30 -4.25 0.49 -12.29
C CYS A 30 -3.07 1.42 -12.18
N MET A 31 -2.46 1.39 -11.02
CA MET A 31 -1.21 2.09 -10.75
C MET A 31 -0.21 1.08 -10.18
N SER A 32 1.01 1.11 -10.72
CA SER A 32 2.11 0.29 -10.21
C SER A 32 3.15 1.16 -9.53
N TYR A 33 3.49 0.80 -8.31
CA TYR A 33 4.54 1.42 -7.51
C TYR A 33 5.43 0.33 -6.91
N THR A 34 6.54 0.71 -6.30
CA THR A 34 7.44 -0.25 -5.64
C THR A 34 6.73 -1.09 -4.56
N TYR A 35 5.72 -0.52 -3.92
CA TYR A 35 4.88 -1.18 -2.90
C TYR A 35 3.55 -1.75 -3.45
N ARG A 36 3.36 -1.65 -4.77
CA ARG A 36 2.22 -2.20 -5.54
C ARG A 36 2.74 -2.81 -6.84
N PRO A 37 3.61 -3.82 -6.78
CA PRO A 37 4.20 -4.40 -7.98
C PRO A 37 3.16 -5.15 -8.79
N ALA A 38 3.30 -5.13 -10.11
CA ALA A 38 2.54 -6.06 -10.94
C ALA A 38 2.97 -7.51 -10.62
N ILE A 39 1.99 -8.41 -10.52
CA ILE A 39 2.21 -9.83 -10.22
C ILE A 39 1.92 -10.64 -11.48
N ILE A 40 2.84 -11.49 -11.87
CA ILE A 40 2.61 -12.46 -12.94
C ILE A 40 2.50 -13.85 -12.32
N LYS A 41 1.36 -14.52 -12.56
CA LYS A 41 1.11 -15.90 -12.16
C LYS A 41 0.34 -16.61 -13.27
N ASP A 42 0.84 -17.74 -13.73
CA ASP A 42 0.18 -18.59 -14.73
C ASP A 42 -0.26 -17.82 -16.00
N SER A 43 0.61 -16.94 -16.52
CA SER A 43 0.34 -16.07 -17.68
C SER A 43 -0.78 -15.02 -17.46
N ILE A 44 -1.20 -14.82 -16.24
CA ILE A 44 -2.12 -13.77 -15.83
C ILE A 44 -1.32 -12.67 -15.12
N LEU A 45 -1.53 -11.45 -15.57
CA LEU A 45 -0.97 -10.25 -14.95
C LEU A 45 -2.02 -9.68 -13.99
N TYR A 46 -1.65 -9.55 -12.71
CA TYR A 46 -2.47 -8.93 -11.67
C TYR A 46 -1.89 -7.60 -11.24
N PHE A 47 -2.76 -6.63 -11.00
CA PHE A 47 -2.38 -5.31 -10.50
C PHE A 47 -3.47 -4.74 -9.59
N SER A 48 -3.07 -3.91 -8.64
CA SER A 48 -4.05 -3.29 -7.74
C SER A 48 -4.94 -2.32 -8.49
N GLN A 49 -6.21 -2.37 -8.14
CA GLN A 49 -7.20 -1.43 -8.62
C GLN A 49 -7.05 -0.10 -7.86
N SER A 50 -6.89 1.00 -8.60
CA SER A 50 -7.00 2.35 -8.07
C SER A 50 -8.42 2.87 -8.28
N LEU A 51 -9.03 3.35 -7.23
CA LEU A 51 -10.39 3.86 -7.31
C LEU A 51 -10.38 5.30 -7.84
N LEU A 52 -11.05 5.53 -8.96
CA LEU A 52 -11.25 6.87 -9.53
C LEU A 52 -12.34 7.65 -8.80
N LYS A 53 -13.23 6.94 -8.12
CA LYS A 53 -14.30 7.49 -7.29
C LYS A 53 -14.52 6.57 -6.11
N TYR A 54 -14.63 7.15 -4.94
CA TYR A 54 -14.86 6.37 -3.72
C TYR A 54 -16.34 6.05 -3.54
N PRO A 55 -16.68 4.88 -2.98
CA PRO A 55 -18.04 4.55 -2.65
C PRO A 55 -18.62 5.62 -1.72
N ARG A 56 -19.83 6.06 -2.01
CA ARG A 56 -20.55 7.01 -1.14
C ARG A 56 -21.21 6.32 0.04
N LYS A 57 -21.49 5.03 -0.10
CA LYS A 57 -22.14 4.21 0.92
C LYS A 57 -21.13 3.27 1.54
N LYS A 58 -21.18 3.13 2.84
CA LYS A 58 -20.26 2.28 3.62
C LYS A 58 -20.40 0.80 3.24
N ASP A 59 -21.59 0.31 2.91
CA ASP A 59 -21.87 -1.06 2.51
C ASP A 59 -21.45 -1.44 1.09
N GLU A 60 -20.69 -0.57 0.42
CA GLU A 60 -20.18 -0.82 -0.93
C GLU A 60 -18.72 -1.28 -0.95
N TRP A 61 -17.97 -1.08 0.15
CA TRP A 61 -16.54 -1.38 0.18
C TRP A 61 -16.21 -2.86 -0.03
N ASP A 62 -16.95 -3.76 0.59
CA ASP A 62 -16.75 -5.20 0.44
C ASP A 62 -17.19 -5.76 -0.93
N LYS A 63 -17.77 -4.92 -1.79
CA LYS A 63 -18.07 -5.24 -3.18
C LYS A 63 -16.94 -4.87 -4.12
N ILE A 64 -15.98 -4.05 -3.68
CA ILE A 64 -14.90 -3.53 -4.52
C ILE A 64 -13.77 -4.55 -4.63
N PRO A 65 -13.34 -4.91 -5.86
CA PRO A 65 -12.18 -5.77 -6.06
C PRO A 65 -10.89 -5.03 -5.71
N ILE A 66 -9.98 -5.72 -5.03
CA ILE A 66 -8.65 -5.20 -4.73
C ILE A 66 -7.76 -5.23 -5.97
N PHE A 67 -7.90 -6.28 -6.81
CA PHE A 67 -7.07 -6.48 -7.99
C PHE A 67 -7.91 -6.58 -9.25
N ALA A 68 -7.35 -6.03 -10.32
CA ALA A 68 -7.70 -6.38 -11.67
C ALA A 68 -6.70 -7.38 -12.25
N TYR A 69 -7.07 -8.05 -13.33
CA TYR A 69 -6.19 -8.96 -14.04
C TYR A 69 -6.27 -8.81 -15.55
N ALA A 70 -5.17 -9.15 -16.23
CA ALA A 70 -5.10 -9.35 -17.66
C ALA A 70 -4.66 -10.79 -17.95
N ASP A 71 -5.54 -11.59 -18.56
CA ASP A 71 -5.20 -12.90 -19.08
C ASP A 71 -4.55 -12.71 -20.45
N LEU A 72 -3.26 -12.93 -20.53
CA LEU A 72 -2.46 -12.67 -21.73
C LEU A 72 -2.76 -13.66 -22.87
N HIS A 73 -3.20 -14.88 -22.53
CA HIS A 73 -3.58 -15.88 -23.54
C HIS A 73 -4.96 -15.60 -24.11
N LYS A 74 -5.94 -15.36 -23.24
CA LYS A 74 -7.31 -15.11 -23.63
C LYS A 74 -7.56 -13.68 -24.09
N LYS A 75 -6.57 -12.80 -23.96
CA LYS A 75 -6.68 -11.36 -24.24
C LYS A 75 -7.91 -10.73 -23.53
N LYS A 76 -8.09 -11.10 -22.26
CA LYS A 76 -9.24 -10.71 -21.45
C LYS A 76 -8.80 -9.93 -20.24
N LEU A 77 -9.49 -8.83 -19.96
CA LEU A 77 -9.41 -8.08 -18.72
C LEU A 77 -10.57 -8.45 -17.79
N GLY A 78 -10.34 -8.30 -16.49
CA GLY A 78 -11.37 -8.48 -15.49
C GLY A 78 -10.91 -8.12 -14.09
N TRP A 79 -11.81 -8.27 -13.15
CA TRP A 79 -11.54 -8.09 -11.73
C TRP A 79 -11.46 -9.44 -11.04
N THR A 80 -10.58 -9.53 -10.04
CA THR A 80 -10.53 -10.68 -9.14
C THR A 80 -11.73 -10.67 -8.21
N GLU A 81 -11.98 -11.80 -7.56
CA GLU A 81 -13.03 -11.89 -6.53
C GLU A 81 -12.52 -11.46 -5.14
N LEU A 82 -11.23 -11.17 -4.99
CA LEU A 82 -10.67 -10.66 -3.74
C LEU A 82 -11.14 -9.23 -3.50
N ARG A 83 -11.92 -9.04 -2.44
CA ARG A 83 -12.59 -7.78 -2.10
C ARG A 83 -11.94 -7.11 -0.88
N TYR A 84 -12.19 -5.81 -0.71
CA TYR A 84 -11.87 -5.13 0.54
C TYR A 84 -12.60 -5.80 1.71
N PRO A 85 -12.09 -5.71 2.93
CA PRO A 85 -12.76 -6.25 4.10
C PRO A 85 -13.99 -5.42 4.47
N SER A 86 -15.04 -6.08 4.96
CA SER A 86 -16.29 -5.44 5.41
C SER A 86 -16.10 -4.50 6.61
N ILE A 87 -14.93 -4.49 7.24
CA ILE A 87 -14.62 -3.56 8.33
C ILE A 87 -14.76 -2.10 7.90
N PHE A 88 -14.53 -1.81 6.62
CA PHE A 88 -14.73 -0.48 6.06
C PHE A 88 -16.20 -0.08 5.95
N ASN A 89 -17.12 -1.01 6.13
CA ASN A 89 -18.56 -0.77 6.16
C ASN A 89 -19.06 -0.34 7.56
N LYS A 90 -18.21 -0.42 8.60
CA LYS A 90 -18.60 -0.06 9.97
C LYS A 90 -18.65 1.45 10.19
N ASP A 91 -19.61 1.90 11.02
CA ASP A 91 -19.81 3.32 11.32
C ASP A 91 -18.64 3.99 12.03
N GLU A 92 -17.81 3.22 12.70
CA GLU A 92 -16.63 3.68 13.42
C GLU A 92 -15.49 4.09 12.48
N ILE A 93 -15.55 3.74 11.19
CA ILE A 93 -14.55 4.09 10.18
C ILE A 93 -15.14 5.19 9.29
N ASP A 94 -15.01 6.44 9.73
CA ASP A 94 -15.35 7.60 8.93
C ASP A 94 -14.30 7.80 7.84
N TYR A 95 -14.56 7.24 6.67
CA TYR A 95 -13.91 7.52 5.39
C TYR A 95 -12.39 7.33 5.24
N ILE A 96 -12.10 6.37 4.42
CA ILE A 96 -10.87 6.32 3.62
C ILE A 96 -11.03 7.36 2.50
N LEU A 97 -10.42 8.50 2.65
CA LEU A 97 -10.61 9.66 1.77
C LEU A 97 -9.89 9.58 0.44
N TYR A 98 -8.87 8.80 0.35
CA TYR A 98 -8.09 8.49 -0.84
C TYR A 98 -7.71 7.05 -0.76
N ASP A 99 -7.40 6.48 -1.92
CA ASP A 99 -6.87 5.12 -2.06
C ASP A 99 -6.46 4.53 -0.70
N PRO A 100 -7.08 3.44 -0.23
CA PRO A 100 -6.88 2.91 1.14
C PRO A 100 -5.44 2.50 1.45
N GLU A 101 -4.47 3.19 0.85
CA GLU A 101 -3.02 2.94 0.96
C GLU A 101 -2.70 1.46 0.95
N ILE A 102 -3.21 0.83 -0.07
CA ILE A 102 -2.93 -0.57 -0.27
C ILE A 102 -1.45 -0.74 -0.60
N SER A 103 -0.81 -1.63 0.11
CA SER A 103 0.48 -2.19 -0.29
C SER A 103 0.38 -3.71 -0.29
N TYR A 104 1.14 -4.36 -1.13
CA TYR A 104 1.12 -5.81 -1.19
C TYR A 104 2.43 -6.37 -1.73
N THR A 105 2.62 -7.64 -1.45
CA THR A 105 3.75 -8.40 -1.96
C THR A 105 3.30 -9.79 -2.38
N TYR A 106 4.08 -10.44 -3.24
CA TYR A 106 3.81 -11.79 -3.72
C TYR A 106 4.97 -12.73 -3.38
N THR A 107 4.64 -13.85 -2.74
CA THR A 107 5.64 -14.83 -2.29
C THR A 107 6.04 -15.85 -3.35
N GLY A 108 5.41 -15.81 -4.53
CA GLY A 108 5.42 -16.86 -5.54
C GLY A 108 4.25 -17.84 -5.41
N LYS A 109 3.52 -17.81 -4.29
CA LYS A 109 2.35 -18.66 -4.03
C LYS A 109 1.13 -17.86 -3.60
N GLU A 110 1.34 -16.88 -2.72
CA GLU A 110 0.30 -16.10 -2.06
C GLU A 110 0.55 -14.62 -2.25
N VAL A 111 -0.51 -13.86 -2.45
CA VAL A 111 -0.49 -12.41 -2.32
C VAL A 111 -0.80 -12.05 -0.86
N VAL A 112 0.01 -11.19 -0.30
CA VAL A 112 -0.15 -10.64 1.05
C VAL A 112 -0.44 -9.17 0.91
N VAL A 113 -1.58 -8.73 1.44
CA VAL A 113 -2.12 -7.37 1.29
C VAL A 113 -2.12 -6.67 2.64
N SER A 114 -1.60 -5.47 2.68
CA SER A 114 -1.68 -4.54 3.82
C SER A 114 -2.51 -3.33 3.43
N LEU A 115 -3.43 -2.93 4.28
CA LEU A 115 -4.21 -1.71 4.14
C LEU A 115 -3.73 -0.69 5.17
N GLY A 116 -3.61 0.56 4.75
CA GLY A 116 -2.99 1.61 5.56
C GLY A 116 -3.66 1.87 6.90
N GLN A 117 -4.96 1.65 6.99
CA GLN A 117 -5.76 1.93 8.18
C GLN A 117 -6.23 0.65 8.90
N TYR A 118 -5.63 -0.49 8.61
CA TYR A 118 -6.08 -1.75 9.19
C TYR A 118 -4.95 -2.53 9.85
N ASP A 119 -5.14 -2.94 11.09
CA ASP A 119 -4.12 -3.60 11.89
C ASP A 119 -3.72 -4.99 11.36
N SER A 120 -4.61 -5.68 10.62
CA SER A 120 -4.32 -6.99 10.05
C SER A 120 -3.81 -6.89 8.62
N ILE A 121 -3.07 -7.91 8.20
CA ILE A 121 -2.79 -8.21 6.80
C ILE A 121 -3.74 -9.29 6.29
N PHE A 122 -3.95 -9.33 4.99
CA PHE A 122 -4.77 -10.34 4.32
C PHE A 122 -3.92 -11.20 3.41
N VAL A 123 -4.10 -12.50 3.47
CA VAL A 123 -3.37 -13.47 2.66
C VAL A 123 -4.34 -14.21 1.76
N SER A 124 -4.02 -14.33 0.48
CA SER A 124 -4.80 -15.04 -0.51
C SER A 124 -3.90 -15.83 -1.46
N SER A 125 -4.21 -17.08 -1.72
CA SER A 125 -3.50 -17.92 -2.68
C SER A 125 -4.17 -17.96 -4.06
N ASP A 126 -5.43 -17.53 -4.14
CA ASP A 126 -6.28 -17.67 -5.32
C ASP A 126 -6.90 -16.36 -5.82
N PHE A 127 -6.55 -15.22 -5.20
CA PHE A 127 -7.16 -13.90 -5.47
C PHE A 127 -8.68 -13.84 -5.28
N LYS A 128 -9.21 -14.73 -4.44
CA LYS A 128 -10.63 -14.82 -4.12
C LYS A 128 -10.87 -14.89 -2.63
N HIS A 129 -10.38 -15.95 -1.99
CA HIS A 129 -10.51 -16.15 -0.56
C HIS A 129 -9.37 -15.48 0.18
N LYS A 130 -9.66 -14.89 1.32
CA LYS A 130 -8.65 -14.25 2.16
C LYS A 130 -8.73 -14.72 3.60
N LYS A 131 -7.56 -14.81 4.23
CA LYS A 131 -7.41 -15.01 5.67
C LYS A 131 -6.72 -13.78 6.26
N ALA A 132 -7.23 -13.30 7.38
CA ALA A 132 -6.65 -12.17 8.10
C ALA A 132 -5.67 -12.66 9.17
N TYR A 133 -4.56 -11.95 9.31
CA TYR A 133 -3.57 -12.19 10.36
C TYR A 133 -3.26 -10.87 11.07
N ASN A 134 -3.17 -10.90 12.38
CA ASN A 134 -2.82 -9.73 13.16
C ASN A 134 -1.38 -9.29 12.86
N ALA A 135 -1.23 -8.04 12.45
CA ALA A 135 0.06 -7.42 12.16
C ALA A 135 0.11 -5.99 12.72
N LYS A 136 -0.52 -5.79 13.89
CA LYS A 136 -0.61 -4.51 14.57
C LYS A 136 0.75 -4.06 15.07
N SER A 137 1.09 -2.80 14.83
CA SER A 137 2.26 -2.16 15.42
C SER A 137 2.10 -1.98 16.93
N HIS A 138 3.16 -2.23 17.66
CA HIS A 138 3.25 -1.91 19.07
C HIS A 138 3.35 -0.39 19.32
N TYR A 139 3.88 0.35 18.35
CA TYR A 139 4.14 1.78 18.48
C TYR A 139 3.03 2.65 17.91
N LEU A 140 2.14 2.12 17.06
CA LEU A 140 1.05 2.91 16.53
C LEU A 140 -0.06 3.07 17.57
N PRO A 141 -0.47 4.31 17.85
CA PRO A 141 -1.74 4.55 18.51
C PRO A 141 -2.88 4.02 17.64
N HIS A 142 -4.08 3.98 18.18
CA HIS A 142 -5.25 3.60 17.40
C HIS A 142 -5.42 4.56 16.20
N VAL A 143 -5.53 4.00 15.00
CA VAL A 143 -5.78 4.78 13.79
C VAL A 143 -7.18 5.39 13.91
N ARG A 144 -7.25 6.72 13.91
CA ARG A 144 -8.53 7.43 14.00
C ARG A 144 -9.13 7.59 12.61
N PRO A 145 -10.44 7.46 12.47
CA PRO A 145 -11.10 7.79 11.21
C PRO A 145 -10.95 9.28 10.89
N VAL A 146 -10.84 9.59 9.60
CA VAL A 146 -10.79 10.97 9.12
C VAL A 146 -12.22 11.51 8.98
N SER A 147 -12.49 12.73 9.44
CA SER A 147 -13.82 13.33 9.41
C SER A 147 -14.36 13.52 7.98
N GLN A 148 -15.64 13.25 7.78
CA GLN A 148 -16.33 13.42 6.48
C GLN A 148 -16.26 14.85 5.92
N ASN A 149 -16.16 15.86 6.78
CA ASN A 149 -16.09 17.27 6.37
C ASN A 149 -14.78 17.65 5.67
N LEU A 150 -13.77 16.79 5.72
CA LEU A 150 -12.47 17.00 5.07
C LEU A 150 -12.45 16.58 3.59
N GLN A 151 -13.50 15.94 3.12
CA GLN A 151 -13.60 15.46 1.73
C GLN A 151 -13.64 16.59 0.69
N ILE A 152 -13.91 17.82 1.09
CA ILE A 152 -14.11 18.96 0.20
C ILE A 152 -12.80 19.69 -0.09
N ASP A 153 -11.82 19.59 0.82
CA ASP A 153 -10.53 20.27 0.70
C ASP A 153 -9.38 19.26 0.60
N LEU A 154 -8.84 19.13 -0.61
CA LEU A 154 -7.74 18.21 -0.90
C LEU A 154 -6.49 18.47 -0.04
N PHE A 155 -6.13 19.73 0.15
CA PHE A 155 -4.95 20.12 0.93
C PHE A 155 -5.11 19.77 2.40
N LYS A 156 -6.27 20.06 2.94
CA LYS A 156 -6.62 19.73 4.32
C LYS A 156 -6.65 18.23 4.54
N THR A 157 -7.17 17.47 3.56
CA THR A 157 -7.20 16.02 3.58
C THR A 157 -5.79 15.42 3.57
N ILE A 158 -4.90 15.91 2.72
CA ILE A 158 -3.49 15.44 2.65
C ILE A 158 -2.77 15.76 3.95
N HIS A 159 -3.00 16.95 4.51
CA HIS A 159 -2.43 17.34 5.79
C HIS A 159 -2.91 16.42 6.91
N ASP A 160 -4.24 16.27 7.07
CA ASP A 160 -4.82 15.45 8.12
C ASP A 160 -4.43 13.96 7.99
N ARG A 161 -4.25 13.46 6.77
CA ARG A 161 -3.74 12.12 6.54
C ARG A 161 -2.31 11.96 7.05
N GLY A 162 -1.46 12.94 6.82
CA GLY A 162 -0.10 12.93 7.34
C GLY A 162 -0.02 13.00 8.86
N LEU A 163 -1.01 13.60 9.51
CA LEU A 163 -1.15 13.62 10.96
C LEU A 163 -1.59 12.26 11.54
N GLN A 164 -2.16 11.38 10.71
CA GLN A 164 -2.69 10.10 11.17
C GLN A 164 -1.62 9.00 11.12
N PRO A 165 -1.57 8.14 12.14
CA PRO A 165 -0.78 6.92 12.05
C PRO A 165 -1.36 6.00 10.99
N HIS A 166 -0.51 5.39 10.17
CA HIS A 166 -0.96 4.47 9.13
C HIS A 166 0.12 3.45 8.76
N TYR A 167 -0.32 2.35 8.14
CA TYR A 167 0.61 1.38 7.56
C TYR A 167 0.89 1.75 6.10
N HIS A 168 2.12 1.57 5.68
CA HIS A 168 2.54 1.93 4.33
C HIS A 168 3.07 0.71 3.57
N HIS A 169 4.38 0.53 3.48
CA HIS A 169 4.98 -0.55 2.72
C HIS A 169 4.76 -1.93 3.36
N LEU A 170 4.53 -2.93 2.51
CA LEU A 170 4.65 -4.35 2.86
C LEU A 170 5.59 -5.02 1.86
N MET A 171 6.66 -5.63 2.35
CA MET A 171 7.70 -6.24 1.53
C MET A 171 7.97 -7.68 1.98
N TYR A 172 8.11 -8.60 1.02
CA TYR A 172 8.55 -9.96 1.30
C TYR A 172 10.06 -10.11 1.10
N ASP A 173 10.73 -10.60 2.12
CA ASP A 173 12.13 -10.99 2.06
C ASP A 173 12.25 -12.46 1.71
N LYS A 174 12.47 -12.74 0.43
CA LYS A 174 12.61 -14.11 -0.09
C LYS A 174 13.84 -14.85 0.45
N TYR A 175 14.85 -14.13 0.92
CA TYR A 175 16.09 -14.72 1.42
C TYR A 175 15.95 -15.20 2.87
N ARG A 176 15.18 -14.45 3.69
CA ARG A 176 14.95 -14.75 5.12
C ARG A 176 13.57 -15.30 5.38
N LYS A 177 12.69 -15.30 4.36
CA LYS A 177 11.29 -15.76 4.43
C LYS A 177 10.51 -15.04 5.53
N VAL A 178 10.66 -13.71 5.57
CA VAL A 178 9.96 -12.81 6.48
C VAL A 178 9.28 -11.69 5.71
N PHE A 179 8.37 -11.01 6.37
CA PHE A 179 7.73 -9.81 5.82
C PHE A 179 8.12 -8.61 6.67
N TYR A 180 8.31 -7.46 6.01
CA TYR A 180 8.50 -6.15 6.62
C TYR A 180 7.27 -5.31 6.36
N ARG A 181 6.57 -4.91 7.42
CA ARG A 181 5.44 -3.99 7.35
C ARG A 181 5.82 -2.68 7.99
N PHE A 182 5.75 -1.60 7.25
CA PHE A 182 6.08 -0.27 7.74
C PHE A 182 4.85 0.37 8.39
N ALA A 183 5.06 0.95 9.56
CA ALA A 183 4.06 1.66 10.33
C ALA A 183 4.55 3.10 10.58
N LEU A 184 3.88 4.09 9.98
CA LEU A 184 4.26 5.49 10.06
C LEU A 184 3.57 6.15 11.25
N MET A 185 4.36 6.86 12.06
CA MET A 185 3.85 7.59 13.22
C MET A 185 3.20 8.90 12.75
N PRO A 186 2.25 9.46 13.53
CA PRO A 186 1.71 10.78 13.22
C PRO A 186 2.82 11.84 13.21
N ASP A 187 2.67 12.85 12.38
CA ASP A 187 3.60 13.98 12.29
C ASP A 187 2.84 15.29 12.23
N ASP A 188 2.97 16.10 13.27
CA ASP A 188 2.32 17.40 13.40
C ASP A 188 2.94 18.48 12.50
N ASN A 189 4.07 18.20 11.85
CA ASN A 189 4.83 19.14 11.02
C ASN A 189 4.71 18.89 9.51
N ILE A 190 3.81 18.03 9.09
CA ILE A 190 3.63 17.73 7.66
C ILE A 190 3.21 18.99 6.90
N LYS A 191 3.98 19.29 5.85
CA LYS A 191 3.62 20.32 4.88
C LYS A 191 2.86 19.66 3.72
N PRO A 192 1.77 20.26 3.24
CA PRO A 192 1.09 19.78 2.04
C PRO A 192 2.09 19.62 0.89
N PHE A 193 2.02 18.47 0.18
CA PHE A 193 2.91 18.12 -0.93
C PHE A 193 4.41 18.00 -0.62
N SER A 194 4.79 17.92 0.66
CA SER A 194 6.15 17.56 1.00
C SER A 194 6.43 16.10 0.62
N ASN A 195 7.40 15.88 -0.25
CA ASN A 195 7.89 14.54 -0.57
C ASN A 195 8.80 13.98 0.54
N ASN A 196 9.07 14.79 1.57
CA ASN A 196 9.99 14.45 2.65
C ASN A 196 9.24 14.09 3.91
N PRO A 197 9.11 12.82 4.19
CA PRO A 197 8.49 12.39 5.43
C PRO A 197 9.39 12.75 6.61
N HIS A 198 8.93 13.69 7.43
CA HIS A 198 9.53 13.98 8.73
C HIS A 198 9.23 12.88 9.74
N GLN A 199 8.28 12.02 9.43
CA GLN A 199 7.71 11.01 10.32
C GLN A 199 8.75 10.02 10.79
N SER A 200 8.71 9.71 12.06
CA SER A 200 9.27 8.48 12.56
C SER A 200 8.41 7.30 12.10
N PHE A 201 8.99 6.13 12.00
CA PHE A 201 8.27 4.93 11.61
C PHE A 201 8.79 3.71 12.36
N SER A 202 8.05 2.63 12.33
CA SER A 202 8.53 1.33 12.75
C SER A 202 8.41 0.30 11.64
N ILE A 203 9.15 -0.77 11.75
CA ILE A 203 9.09 -1.92 10.87
C ILE A 203 8.72 -3.13 11.69
N ILE A 204 7.52 -3.65 11.45
CA ILE A 204 7.03 -4.90 12.00
C ILE A 204 7.61 -6.03 11.15
N ILE A 205 8.16 -7.04 11.81
CA ILE A 205 8.73 -8.22 11.15
C ILE A 205 7.80 -9.40 11.42
N LEU A 206 7.29 -9.99 10.34
CA LEU A 206 6.45 -11.18 10.42
C LEU A 206 7.22 -12.38 9.86
N ASN A 207 7.05 -13.54 10.49
CA ASN A 207 7.60 -14.80 9.97
C ASN A 207 6.79 -15.35 8.79
N LYS A 208 7.20 -16.49 8.26
CA LYS A 208 6.52 -17.17 7.13
C LYS A 208 5.08 -17.62 7.46
N ASP A 209 4.73 -17.71 8.72
CA ASP A 209 3.39 -18.09 9.22
C ASP A 209 2.56 -16.85 9.59
N TYR A 210 3.06 -15.65 9.24
CA TYR A 210 2.44 -14.33 9.47
C TYR A 210 2.35 -13.92 10.94
N GLU A 211 3.18 -14.49 11.80
CA GLU A 211 3.30 -14.11 13.21
C GLU A 211 4.32 -13.00 13.39
N ILE A 212 4.03 -12.03 14.25
CA ILE A 212 4.96 -10.95 14.59
C ILE A 212 6.13 -11.54 15.40
N ILE A 213 7.34 -11.42 14.87
CA ILE A 213 8.57 -11.88 15.53
C ILE A 213 9.43 -10.74 16.06
N GLY A 214 9.12 -9.51 15.69
CA GLY A 214 9.81 -8.32 16.17
C GLY A 214 9.26 -7.04 15.56
N GLU A 215 9.65 -5.92 16.16
CA GLU A 215 9.37 -4.59 15.64
C GLU A 215 10.49 -3.65 16.06
N THR A 216 10.93 -2.78 15.16
CA THR A 216 11.99 -1.79 15.41
C THR A 216 11.51 -0.41 14.99
N LYS A 217 11.68 0.57 15.88
CA LYS A 217 11.36 1.98 15.60
C LYS A 217 12.57 2.70 15.01
N PHE A 218 12.30 3.56 14.03
CA PHE A 218 13.27 4.41 13.35
C PHE A 218 12.97 5.89 13.63
N PRO A 219 13.98 6.72 13.84
CA PRO A 219 13.77 8.14 14.07
C PRO A 219 13.25 8.84 12.82
N GLY A 220 12.48 9.90 13.00
CA GLY A 220 12.12 10.82 11.95
C GLY A 220 13.33 11.56 11.38
N ASN A 221 13.18 12.20 10.25
CA ASN A 221 14.19 13.04 9.60
C ASN A 221 15.51 12.35 9.25
N THR A 222 15.58 11.02 9.30
CA THR A 222 16.82 10.28 9.07
C THR A 222 16.77 9.45 7.80
N TYR A 223 15.64 8.76 7.59
CA TYR A 223 15.49 7.82 6.48
C TYR A 223 14.35 8.25 5.54
N ALA A 224 14.57 8.06 4.24
CA ALA A 224 13.52 8.12 3.23
C ALA A 224 12.89 6.73 3.11
N HIS A 225 11.92 6.42 3.99
CA HIS A 225 11.33 5.07 4.12
C HIS A 225 10.69 4.54 2.82
N HIS A 226 10.24 5.43 1.92
CA HIS A 226 9.69 5.08 0.62
C HIS A 226 10.75 4.59 -0.38
N LEU A 227 12.02 4.88 -0.12
CA LEU A 227 13.16 4.39 -0.89
C LEU A 227 13.82 3.22 -0.14
N CYS A 228 13.26 2.03 -0.32
CA CYS A 228 13.76 0.83 0.32
C CYS A 228 13.64 -0.39 -0.61
N PHE A 229 14.48 -1.39 -0.37
CA PHE A 229 14.44 -2.66 -1.07
C PHE A 229 15.05 -3.78 -0.25
N VAL A 230 14.70 -5.01 -0.60
CA VAL A 230 15.26 -6.22 0.02
C VAL A 230 16.41 -6.74 -0.84
N GLY A 231 17.59 -6.87 -0.22
CA GLY A 231 18.77 -7.49 -0.82
C GLY A 231 19.20 -8.77 -0.11
N LYS A 232 20.19 -9.47 -0.67
CA LYS A 232 20.73 -10.69 -0.06
C LYS A 232 21.23 -10.52 1.36
N LYS A 233 21.81 -9.35 1.68
CA LYS A 233 22.38 -9.07 3.00
C LYS A 233 21.34 -8.59 4.02
N GLY A 234 20.27 -7.92 3.59
CA GLY A 234 19.29 -7.32 4.49
C GLY A 234 18.22 -6.50 3.81
N LEU A 235 17.48 -5.76 4.62
CA LEU A 235 16.61 -4.68 4.19
C LEU A 235 17.46 -3.40 4.06
N TYR A 236 17.40 -2.78 2.90
CA TYR A 236 18.09 -1.52 2.61
C TYR A 236 17.08 -0.39 2.66
N ILE A 237 17.38 0.66 3.42
CA ILE A 237 16.57 1.87 3.52
C ILE A 237 17.47 3.06 3.23
N SER A 238 16.99 3.97 2.38
CA SER A 238 17.76 5.17 2.00
C SER A 238 17.89 6.13 3.17
N GLU A 239 19.08 6.69 3.33
CA GLU A 239 19.39 7.81 4.24
C GLU A 239 19.21 9.18 3.58
N ASN A 240 18.70 9.21 2.34
CA ASN A 240 18.47 10.45 1.57
C ASN A 240 17.15 11.13 2.01
N ASN A 241 17.06 11.47 3.28
CA ASN A 241 16.03 12.36 3.81
C ASN A 241 16.61 13.78 3.85
N GLU A 242 15.97 14.75 3.18
CA GLU A 242 16.46 16.14 3.10
C GLU A 242 16.62 16.82 4.47
N ASN A 243 15.96 16.29 5.50
CA ASN A 243 16.11 16.77 6.87
C ASN A 243 17.25 16.08 7.64
N ASN A 244 17.88 15.07 7.03
CA ASN A 244 19.04 14.43 7.62
C ASN A 244 20.25 15.38 7.53
N PRO A 245 20.92 15.73 8.65
CA PRO A 245 22.11 16.59 8.60
C PRO A 245 23.25 16.08 7.72
N GLN A 246 23.23 14.79 7.37
CA GLN A 246 24.22 14.15 6.49
C GLN A 246 23.74 14.03 5.04
N PHE A 247 22.60 14.62 4.71
CA PHE A 247 22.06 14.59 3.37
C PHE A 247 23.00 15.25 2.36
N ASP A 248 23.26 14.55 1.26
CA ASP A 248 24.03 15.05 0.12
C ASP A 248 23.23 14.71 -1.14
N GLU A 249 22.75 15.73 -1.84
CA GLU A 249 21.93 15.59 -3.05
C GLU A 249 22.63 14.84 -4.19
N ASN A 250 23.96 14.82 -4.18
CA ASN A 250 24.77 14.15 -5.20
C ASN A 250 25.04 12.68 -4.89
N LYS A 251 24.54 12.17 -3.76
CA LYS A 251 24.76 10.79 -3.30
C LYS A 251 23.45 10.10 -2.97
N LEU A 252 23.28 8.88 -3.41
CA LEU A 252 22.22 7.99 -2.98
C LEU A 252 22.80 6.96 -2.00
N VAL A 253 22.48 7.12 -0.71
CA VAL A 253 23.02 6.31 0.37
C VAL A 253 21.95 5.38 0.91
N PHE A 254 22.29 4.10 1.07
CA PHE A 254 21.43 3.10 1.69
C PHE A 254 22.11 2.48 2.90
N ARG A 255 21.38 2.37 4.01
CA ARG A 255 21.80 1.57 5.16
C ARG A 255 21.18 0.19 5.08
N CYS A 256 22.01 -0.83 5.31
CA CYS A 256 21.57 -2.22 5.32
C CYS A 256 21.25 -2.65 6.76
N PHE A 257 20.03 -3.14 6.97
CA PHE A 257 19.55 -3.69 8.23
C PHE A 257 19.45 -5.20 8.13
N THR A 258 20.03 -5.89 9.11
CA THR A 258 20.05 -7.37 9.20
C THR A 258 19.18 -7.83 10.37
N LEU A 259 18.50 -8.96 10.21
CA LEU A 259 17.79 -9.58 11.32
C LEU A 259 18.81 -10.19 12.29
N GLN A 260 18.74 -9.78 13.53
CA GLN A 260 19.48 -10.47 14.59
C GLN A 260 18.59 -11.60 15.13
N GLY A 261 19.08 -12.83 15.05
CA GLY A 261 18.45 -13.95 15.73
C GLY A 261 18.39 -13.68 17.23
N ARG A 262 17.26 -14.01 17.89
CA ARG A 262 17.27 -14.04 19.35
C ARG A 262 18.41 -14.95 19.80
N LYS A 263 19.39 -14.41 20.51
CA LYS A 263 20.30 -15.26 21.27
C LYS A 263 19.43 -16.10 22.21
N LYS A 264 19.45 -17.41 22.02
CA LYS A 264 18.82 -18.34 22.94
C LYS A 264 19.51 -18.27 24.30
#